data_60db371e4c70b50fc512bfcda709713b
#
_entry.id   60db371e4c70b50fc512bfcda709713b
#
_cell.length_a   1.000
_cell.length_b   1.000
_cell.length_c   1.000
_cell.angle_alpha   90.00
_cell.angle_beta   90.00
_cell.angle_gamma   90.00
#
_symmetry.space_group_name_H-M   'P 1'
#
loop_
_entity.id
_entity.type
_entity.pdbx_description
1 polymer ?
#
loop_
_entity_poly.entity_id
_entity_poly.type
_entity_poly.pdbx_seq_one_letter_code
_entity_poly.pdbx_strand_id
1 'polypeptide(L)'
;MNNGKIIDIGTQIVSKILDFPIPELYIIEELKLPNKEITAIYSFKNNEIIFNEDWINRSEWIEVLITVFHEMRHAYQGYCVRTKTRESAETLKLWEDEINGYTMPSGNNNEVDDQNYLTQAIEVDAIAFAHWIVKKELDLKTIIPEVIKEKVLERNLIFMNTYFSKTNE
;
A
#
# COMPACT_ATOMS: atom_id res chain seq x y z
N MET A 1 5.69 16.28 -14.25
CA MET A 1 5.24 14.99 -14.84
C MET A 1 3.77 14.86 -14.53
N ASN A 2 2.93 14.33 -15.44
CA ASN A 2 1.50 14.17 -15.15
C ASN A 2 1.31 13.04 -14.13
N ASN A 3 0.53 13.28 -13.07
CA ASN A 3 0.30 12.31 -11.97
C ASN A 3 -0.33 11.00 -12.44
N GLY A 4 -1.13 11.00 -13.53
CA GLY A 4 -1.59 9.75 -14.15
C GLY A 4 -0.44 8.85 -14.64
N LYS A 5 0.63 9.42 -15.19
CA LYS A 5 1.84 8.66 -15.55
C LYS A 5 2.59 8.14 -14.34
N ILE A 6 2.52 8.82 -13.19
CA ILE A 6 3.11 8.33 -11.94
C ILE A 6 2.40 7.07 -11.48
N ILE A 7 1.07 7.03 -11.56
CA ILE A 7 0.27 5.85 -11.24
C ILE A 7 0.70 4.67 -12.14
N ASP A 8 0.76 4.87 -13.44
CA ASP A 8 1.17 3.82 -14.39
C ASP A 8 2.58 3.28 -14.11
N ILE A 9 3.53 4.19 -13.86
CA ILE A 9 4.92 3.80 -13.56
C ILE A 9 4.99 3.06 -12.22
N GLY A 10 4.36 3.59 -11.18
CA GLY A 10 4.39 3.01 -9.84
C GLY A 10 3.78 1.61 -9.81
N THR A 11 2.64 1.40 -10.47
CA THR A 11 1.98 0.10 -10.55
C THR A 11 2.84 -0.93 -11.29
N GLN A 12 3.50 -0.55 -12.40
CA GLN A 12 4.40 -1.43 -13.13
C GLN A 12 5.64 -1.80 -12.31
N ILE A 13 6.22 -0.86 -11.57
CA ILE A 13 7.37 -1.12 -10.69
C ILE A 13 7.01 -2.17 -9.65
N VAL A 14 5.91 -1.98 -8.92
CA VAL A 14 5.50 -2.91 -7.86
C VAL A 14 5.11 -4.28 -8.43
N SER A 15 4.33 -4.30 -9.52
CA SER A 15 3.97 -5.55 -10.21
C SER A 15 5.21 -6.36 -10.61
N LYS A 16 6.23 -5.69 -11.12
CA LYS A 16 7.51 -6.33 -11.51
C LYS A 16 8.29 -6.83 -10.29
N ILE A 17 8.40 -6.04 -9.22
CA ILE A 17 9.17 -6.41 -8.01
C ILE A 17 8.52 -7.60 -7.31
N LEU A 18 7.19 -7.58 -7.19
CA LEU A 18 6.43 -8.61 -6.47
C LEU A 18 5.94 -9.74 -7.39
N ASP A 19 6.16 -9.61 -8.70
CA ASP A 19 5.80 -10.60 -9.75
C ASP A 19 4.31 -11.03 -9.64
N PHE A 20 3.38 -10.07 -9.72
CA PHE A 20 1.95 -10.34 -9.70
C PHE A 20 1.20 -9.41 -10.69
N PRO A 21 0.00 -9.80 -11.16
CA PRO A 21 -0.75 -9.00 -12.13
C PRO A 21 -1.24 -7.68 -11.52
N ILE A 22 -1.17 -6.60 -12.31
CA ILE A 22 -1.74 -5.30 -11.93
C ILE A 22 -3.26 -5.46 -11.82
N PRO A 23 -3.90 -5.00 -10.71
CA PRO A 23 -5.35 -4.99 -10.59
C PRO A 23 -5.98 -3.96 -11.54
N GLU A 24 -7.30 -3.92 -11.62
CA GLU A 24 -7.99 -2.85 -12.32
C GLU A 24 -7.77 -1.50 -11.62
N LEU A 25 -7.57 -0.44 -12.40
CA LEU A 25 -7.29 0.90 -11.90
C LEU A 25 -8.38 1.87 -12.32
N TYR A 26 -8.94 2.61 -11.37
CA TYR A 26 -9.95 3.63 -11.61
C TYR A 26 -9.51 4.96 -11.00
N ILE A 27 -9.82 6.05 -11.69
CA ILE A 27 -9.71 7.42 -11.19
C ILE A 27 -11.12 7.98 -11.18
N ILE A 28 -11.61 8.40 -10.01
CA ILE A 28 -12.97 8.89 -9.83
C ILE A 28 -12.98 10.23 -9.08
N GLU A 29 -14.01 11.03 -9.37
CA GLU A 29 -14.23 12.31 -8.70
C GLU A 29 -14.45 12.11 -7.18
N GLU A 30 -13.93 13.03 -6.36
CA GLU A 30 -14.04 13.01 -4.89
C GLU A 30 -15.47 12.81 -4.39
N LEU A 31 -16.45 13.44 -5.05
CA LEU A 31 -17.87 13.35 -4.68
C LEU A 31 -18.46 11.93 -4.76
N LYS A 32 -17.79 11.02 -5.45
CA LYS A 32 -18.21 9.62 -5.61
C LYS A 32 -17.56 8.69 -4.59
N LEU A 33 -16.65 9.21 -3.76
CA LEU A 33 -16.00 8.47 -2.70
C LEU A 33 -16.81 8.49 -1.40
N PRO A 34 -16.71 7.43 -0.57
CA PRO A 34 -17.42 7.37 0.71
C PRO A 34 -16.98 8.45 1.70
N ASN A 35 -15.73 8.90 1.60
CA ASN A 35 -15.14 9.93 2.44
C ASN A 35 -14.17 10.77 1.58
N LYS A 36 -14.19 12.08 1.77
CA LYS A 36 -13.33 13.05 1.06
C LYS A 36 -11.85 12.93 1.40
N GLU A 37 -11.52 12.39 2.56
CA GLU A 37 -10.14 12.17 3.00
C GLU A 37 -9.48 10.96 2.33
N ILE A 38 -10.25 10.14 1.61
CA ILE A 38 -9.71 9.01 0.87
C ILE A 38 -8.89 9.51 -0.30
N THR A 39 -7.60 9.18 -0.31
CA THR A 39 -6.66 9.48 -1.40
C THR A 39 -6.70 8.41 -2.47
N ALA A 40 -6.70 7.15 -2.05
CA ALA A 40 -6.94 5.96 -2.83
C ALA A 40 -7.45 4.85 -1.93
N ILE A 41 -7.95 3.78 -2.52
CA ILE A 41 -8.40 2.58 -1.80
C ILE A 41 -8.30 1.35 -2.70
N TYR A 42 -7.73 0.26 -2.16
CA TYR A 42 -7.82 -1.05 -2.78
C TYR A 42 -9.05 -1.81 -2.31
N SER A 43 -9.86 -2.28 -3.25
CA SER A 43 -11.02 -3.13 -2.99
C SER A 43 -10.62 -4.61 -3.05
N PHE A 44 -10.49 -5.26 -1.89
CA PHE A 44 -10.20 -6.70 -1.83
C PHE A 44 -11.27 -7.55 -2.51
N LYS A 45 -12.54 -7.10 -2.48
CA LYS A 45 -13.67 -7.80 -3.09
C LYS A 45 -13.62 -7.77 -4.61
N ASN A 46 -13.32 -6.59 -5.18
CA ASN A 46 -13.40 -6.38 -6.63
C ASN A 46 -12.04 -6.54 -7.32
N ASN A 47 -10.93 -6.57 -6.55
CA ASN A 47 -9.56 -6.55 -7.04
C ASN A 47 -9.26 -5.31 -7.90
N GLU A 48 -9.58 -4.14 -7.40
CA GLU A 48 -9.42 -2.86 -8.05
C GLU A 48 -8.79 -1.82 -7.12
N ILE A 49 -8.03 -0.88 -7.68
CA ILE A 49 -7.55 0.32 -6.97
C ILE A 49 -8.32 1.52 -7.50
N ILE A 50 -8.91 2.29 -6.61
CA ILE A 50 -9.65 3.50 -6.92
C ILE A 50 -8.89 4.68 -6.36
N PHE A 51 -8.53 5.63 -7.23
CA PHE A 51 -7.84 6.87 -6.89
C PHE A 51 -8.79 8.05 -6.91
N ASN A 52 -8.62 8.98 -5.96
CA ASN A 52 -9.33 10.25 -5.91
C ASN A 52 -8.72 11.24 -6.91
N GLU A 53 -9.49 11.63 -7.93
CA GLU A 53 -9.05 12.55 -8.99
C GLU A 53 -8.65 13.92 -8.45
N ASP A 54 -9.45 14.48 -7.54
CA ASP A 54 -9.21 15.80 -6.96
C ASP A 54 -7.94 15.81 -6.12
N TRP A 55 -7.71 14.73 -5.37
CA TRP A 55 -6.46 14.56 -4.62
C TRP A 55 -5.26 14.41 -5.55
N ILE A 56 -5.32 13.56 -6.60
CA ILE A 56 -4.26 13.41 -7.60
C ILE A 56 -3.88 14.77 -8.20
N ASN A 57 -4.86 15.59 -8.55
CA ASN A 57 -4.63 16.87 -9.23
C ASN A 57 -3.94 17.92 -8.36
N ARG A 58 -4.07 17.82 -7.02
CA ARG A 58 -3.47 18.78 -6.06
C ARG A 58 -2.21 18.27 -5.36
N SER A 59 -1.90 16.98 -5.48
CA SER A 59 -0.78 16.33 -4.76
C SER A 59 0.53 16.42 -5.53
N GLU A 60 1.62 16.45 -4.78
CA GLU A 60 2.96 16.28 -5.33
C GLU A 60 3.15 14.86 -5.87
N TRP A 61 3.94 14.73 -6.92
CA TRP A 61 4.20 13.45 -7.57
C TRP A 61 4.68 12.35 -6.61
N ILE A 62 5.45 12.73 -5.59
CA ILE A 62 5.98 11.77 -4.61
C ILE A 62 4.89 11.23 -3.69
N GLU A 63 3.92 12.05 -3.30
CA GLU A 63 2.77 11.62 -2.50
C GLU A 63 1.92 10.61 -3.28
N VAL A 64 1.67 10.91 -4.57
CA VAL A 64 0.96 9.99 -5.46
C VAL A 64 1.71 8.66 -5.58
N LEU A 65 3.03 8.70 -5.75
CA LEU A 65 3.85 7.49 -5.87
C LEU A 65 3.84 6.64 -4.59
N ILE A 66 3.94 7.25 -3.42
CA ILE A 66 3.86 6.57 -2.11
C ILE A 66 2.51 5.87 -1.98
N THR A 67 1.42 6.57 -2.30
CA THR A 67 0.06 6.01 -2.26
C THR A 67 -0.09 4.84 -3.23
N VAL A 68 0.44 4.96 -4.46
CA VAL A 68 0.44 3.84 -5.42
C VAL A 68 1.17 2.63 -4.86
N PHE A 69 2.32 2.80 -4.24
CA PHE A 69 3.06 1.69 -3.64
C PHE A 69 2.30 1.03 -2.50
N HIS A 70 1.62 1.82 -1.68
CA HIS A 70 0.78 1.34 -0.59
C HIS A 70 -0.40 0.51 -1.12
N GLU A 71 -1.18 1.04 -2.04
CA GLU A 71 -2.35 0.35 -2.60
C GLU A 71 -1.97 -0.91 -3.40
N MET A 72 -0.87 -0.85 -4.14
CA MET A 72 -0.32 -2.01 -4.84
C MET A 72 0.15 -3.09 -3.86
N ARG A 73 0.61 -2.73 -2.65
CA ARG A 73 0.92 -3.74 -1.63
C ARG A 73 -0.34 -4.41 -1.11
N HIS A 74 -1.43 -3.69 -0.91
CA HIS A 74 -2.74 -4.29 -0.61
C HIS A 74 -3.23 -5.21 -1.73
N ALA A 75 -3.02 -4.83 -2.99
CA ALA A 75 -3.35 -5.68 -4.13
C ALA A 75 -2.54 -6.99 -4.13
N TYR A 76 -1.25 -6.93 -3.79
CA TYR A 76 -0.41 -8.11 -3.61
C TYR A 76 -0.90 -8.99 -2.44
N GLN A 77 -1.22 -8.41 -1.29
CA GLN A 77 -1.77 -9.13 -0.14
C GLN A 77 -3.06 -9.88 -0.53
N GLY A 78 -3.99 -9.18 -1.19
CA GLY A 78 -5.20 -9.77 -1.72
C GLY A 78 -4.94 -10.89 -2.74
N TYR A 79 -3.96 -10.70 -3.61
CA TYR A 79 -3.52 -11.73 -4.55
C TYR A 79 -3.01 -12.98 -3.82
N CYS A 80 -2.11 -12.82 -2.85
CA CYS A 80 -1.54 -13.93 -2.06
C CYS A 80 -2.62 -14.68 -1.28
N VAL A 81 -3.57 -13.97 -0.65
CA VAL A 81 -4.69 -14.59 0.09
C VAL A 81 -5.58 -15.39 -0.86
N ARG A 82 -5.93 -14.85 -2.04
CA ARG A 82 -6.77 -15.57 -3.01
C ARG A 82 -6.09 -16.79 -3.61
N THR A 83 -4.79 -16.71 -3.89
CA THR A 83 -4.04 -17.80 -4.53
C THR A 83 -3.41 -18.77 -3.53
N LYS A 84 -3.39 -18.41 -2.25
CA LYS A 84 -2.72 -19.17 -1.16
C LYS A 84 -1.24 -19.44 -1.44
N THR A 85 -0.54 -18.42 -1.98
CA THR A 85 0.86 -18.53 -2.41
C THR A 85 1.72 -17.39 -1.88
N ARG A 86 3.04 -17.54 -2.00
CA ARG A 86 4.10 -16.53 -1.83
C ARG A 86 4.39 -16.08 -0.40
N GLU A 87 3.51 -16.34 0.53
CA GLU A 87 3.67 -16.00 1.95
C GLU A 87 3.43 -17.23 2.82
N SER A 88 3.86 -17.18 4.08
CA SER A 88 3.60 -18.29 5.02
C SER A 88 2.11 -18.48 5.28
N ALA A 89 1.70 -19.69 5.63
CA ALA A 89 0.31 -19.98 5.97
C ALA A 89 -0.22 -19.09 7.12
N GLU A 90 0.65 -18.75 8.07
CA GLU A 90 0.34 -17.87 9.20
C GLU A 90 0.08 -16.42 8.72
N THR A 91 0.94 -15.90 7.85
CA THR A 91 0.78 -14.57 7.26
C THR A 91 -0.50 -14.49 6.43
N LEU A 92 -0.76 -15.50 5.59
CA LEU A 92 -1.95 -15.55 4.76
C LEU A 92 -3.22 -15.59 5.60
N LYS A 93 -3.22 -16.39 6.69
CA LYS A 93 -4.36 -16.44 7.60
C LYS A 93 -4.59 -15.11 8.31
N LEU A 94 -3.54 -14.48 8.81
CA LEU A 94 -3.62 -13.17 9.46
C LEU A 94 -4.21 -12.12 8.53
N TRP A 95 -3.70 -12.02 7.29
CA TRP A 95 -4.24 -11.08 6.31
C TRP A 95 -5.69 -11.39 5.92
N GLU A 96 -6.05 -12.67 5.78
CA GLU A 96 -7.43 -13.09 5.49
C GLU A 96 -8.40 -12.69 6.62
N ASP A 97 -8.00 -12.90 7.87
CA ASP A 97 -8.80 -12.53 9.04
C ASP A 97 -8.96 -10.99 9.13
N GLU A 98 -7.89 -10.21 8.89
CA GLU A 98 -7.95 -8.75 8.88
C GLU A 98 -8.73 -8.18 7.68
N ILE A 99 -8.62 -8.76 6.47
CA ILE A 99 -9.44 -8.38 5.32
C ILE A 99 -10.93 -8.54 5.63
N ASN A 100 -11.31 -9.63 6.29
CA ASN A 100 -12.70 -9.90 6.65
C ASN A 100 -13.21 -9.02 7.81
N GLY A 101 -12.33 -8.53 8.67
CA GLY A 101 -12.62 -7.66 9.81
C GLY A 101 -11.99 -6.28 9.70
N TYR A 102 -11.75 -5.78 8.48
CA TYR A 102 -10.97 -4.57 8.23
C TYR A 102 -11.51 -3.35 8.95
N THR A 103 -10.64 -2.72 9.73
CA THR A 103 -10.93 -1.45 10.40
C THR A 103 -10.56 -0.30 9.46
N MET A 104 -11.55 0.52 9.11
CA MET A 104 -11.33 1.71 8.27
C MET A 104 -10.69 2.85 9.09
N PRO A 105 -9.92 3.76 8.45
CA PRO A 105 -9.45 4.96 9.10
C PRO A 105 -10.61 5.87 9.53
N SER A 106 -10.41 6.64 10.59
CA SER A 106 -11.42 7.57 11.13
C SER A 106 -11.80 8.69 10.14
N GLY A 107 -10.89 9.03 9.23
CA GLY A 107 -11.01 10.16 8.33
C GLY A 107 -10.62 11.51 8.95
N ASN A 108 -10.05 11.51 10.15
CA ASN A 108 -9.63 12.73 10.86
C ASN A 108 -8.12 13.03 10.69
N ASN A 109 -7.37 12.19 9.99
CA ASN A 109 -5.91 12.25 9.86
C ASN A 109 -5.18 12.38 11.22
N ASN A 110 -5.68 11.67 12.24
CA ASN A 110 -5.16 11.69 13.60
C ASN A 110 -4.69 10.29 14.00
N GLU A 111 -3.40 10.13 14.26
CA GLU A 111 -2.79 8.83 14.61
C GLU A 111 -3.44 8.18 15.85
N VAL A 112 -3.94 8.96 16.80
CA VAL A 112 -4.59 8.44 18.01
C VAL A 112 -5.96 7.85 17.67
N ASP A 113 -6.74 8.55 16.84
CA ASP A 113 -8.05 8.08 16.39
C ASP A 113 -7.91 6.89 15.43
N ASP A 114 -6.82 6.85 14.66
CA ASP A 114 -6.52 5.82 13.66
C ASP A 114 -5.64 4.69 14.21
N GLN A 115 -5.38 4.62 15.50
CA GLN A 115 -4.51 3.60 16.08
C GLN A 115 -4.94 2.17 15.72
N ASN A 116 -6.23 1.87 15.80
CA ASN A 116 -6.74 0.54 15.46
C ASN A 116 -6.61 0.23 13.96
N TYR A 117 -6.75 1.22 13.09
CA TYR A 117 -6.49 1.10 11.66
C TYR A 117 -5.00 0.85 11.40
N LEU A 118 -4.14 1.75 11.88
CA LEU A 118 -2.69 1.73 11.62
C LEU A 118 -2.00 0.47 12.17
N THR A 119 -2.50 -0.11 13.26
CA THR A 119 -1.87 -1.28 13.91
C THR A 119 -2.25 -2.62 13.31
N GLN A 120 -3.16 -2.69 12.36
CA GLN A 120 -3.44 -3.90 11.59
C GLN A 120 -2.17 -4.36 10.87
N ALA A 121 -1.89 -5.65 10.88
CA ALA A 121 -0.67 -6.20 10.27
C ALA A 121 -0.64 -5.95 8.75
N ILE A 122 -1.82 -5.94 8.11
CA ILE A 122 -1.97 -5.64 6.68
C ILE A 122 -1.57 -4.18 6.37
N GLU A 123 -1.92 -3.21 7.24
CA GLU A 123 -1.56 -1.80 7.10
C GLU A 123 -0.07 -1.57 7.40
N VAL A 124 0.43 -2.13 8.49
CA VAL A 124 1.86 -2.06 8.83
C VAL A 124 2.73 -2.58 7.69
N ASP A 125 2.33 -3.69 7.08
CA ASP A 125 3.04 -4.29 5.94
C ASP A 125 2.97 -3.38 4.69
N ALA A 126 1.82 -2.78 4.39
CA ALA A 126 1.67 -1.88 3.23
C ALA A 126 2.46 -0.57 3.42
N ILE A 127 2.40 0.04 4.60
CA ILE A 127 3.18 1.24 4.94
C ILE A 127 4.68 0.93 4.90
N ALA A 128 5.11 -0.20 5.48
CA ALA A 128 6.50 -0.63 5.46
C ALA A 128 7.02 -0.84 4.04
N PHE A 129 6.23 -1.48 3.18
CA PHE A 129 6.60 -1.71 1.79
C PHE A 129 6.76 -0.39 1.02
N ALA A 130 5.78 0.53 1.12
CA ALA A 130 5.85 1.83 0.47
C ALA A 130 7.08 2.62 0.93
N HIS A 131 7.36 2.60 2.24
CA HIS A 131 8.53 3.25 2.82
C HIS A 131 9.85 2.63 2.33
N TRP A 132 9.94 1.30 2.33
CA TRP A 132 11.11 0.56 1.87
C TRP A 132 11.42 0.83 0.39
N ILE A 133 10.41 0.76 -0.50
CA ILE A 133 10.63 0.93 -1.94
C ILE A 133 11.03 2.37 -2.30
N VAL A 134 10.43 3.39 -1.66
CA VAL A 134 10.80 4.79 -1.84
C VAL A 134 12.24 5.03 -1.40
N LYS A 135 12.63 4.48 -0.25
CA LYS A 135 14.02 4.57 0.21
C LYS A 135 14.99 3.86 -0.73
N LYS A 136 14.63 2.68 -1.21
CA LYS A 136 15.48 1.86 -2.09
C LYS A 136 15.66 2.48 -3.48
N GLU A 137 14.57 2.92 -4.12
CA GLU A 137 14.58 3.36 -5.52
C GLU A 137 14.92 4.86 -5.70
N LEU A 138 14.61 5.69 -4.69
CA LEU A 138 14.72 7.15 -4.77
C LEU A 138 15.67 7.75 -3.74
N ASP A 139 16.16 6.96 -2.78
CA ASP A 139 16.95 7.42 -1.60
C ASP A 139 16.25 8.51 -0.79
N LEU A 140 14.91 8.55 -0.82
CA LEU A 140 14.11 9.47 -0.05
C LEU A 140 13.63 8.82 1.25
N LYS A 141 13.40 9.68 2.27
CA LYS A 141 12.78 9.27 3.54
C LYS A 141 11.32 9.70 3.52
N THR A 142 10.44 8.80 3.91
CA THR A 142 9.02 9.10 4.14
C THR A 142 8.76 9.22 5.65
N ILE A 143 7.63 9.85 6.02
CA ILE A 143 7.19 9.93 7.41
C ILE A 143 6.49 8.62 7.74
N ILE A 144 6.87 8.02 8.88
CA ILE A 144 6.20 6.84 9.42
C ILE A 144 5.42 7.30 10.66
N PRO A 145 4.13 6.93 10.79
CA PRO A 145 3.36 7.20 12.00
C PRO A 145 4.09 6.66 13.24
N GLU A 146 4.19 7.46 14.30
CA GLU A 146 4.99 7.09 15.47
C GLU A 146 4.45 5.83 16.15
N VAL A 147 3.13 5.66 16.17
CA VAL A 147 2.44 4.53 16.81
C VAL A 147 2.82 3.15 16.22
N ILE A 148 3.30 3.10 14.98
CA ILE A 148 3.69 1.85 14.29
C ILE A 148 5.15 1.81 13.87
N LYS A 149 5.93 2.82 14.20
CA LYS A 149 7.29 3.02 13.69
C LYS A 149 8.21 1.81 13.90
N GLU A 150 8.22 1.24 15.09
CA GLU A 150 9.04 0.05 15.38
C GLU A 150 8.64 -1.13 14.49
N LYS A 151 7.34 -1.42 14.37
CA LYS A 151 6.82 -2.51 13.53
C LYS A 151 7.16 -2.31 12.05
N VAL A 152 7.06 -1.08 11.55
CA VAL A 152 7.43 -0.74 10.17
C VAL A 152 8.91 -0.96 9.94
N LEU A 153 9.79 -0.55 10.87
CA LEU A 153 11.23 -0.76 10.75
C LEU A 153 11.60 -2.24 10.79
N GLU A 154 10.98 -3.04 11.67
CA GLU A 154 11.15 -4.50 11.68
C GLU A 154 10.72 -5.14 10.35
N ARG A 155 9.57 -4.73 9.81
CA ARG A 155 9.08 -5.23 8.52
C ARG A 155 10.00 -4.85 7.36
N ASN A 156 10.59 -3.66 7.38
CA ASN A 156 11.58 -3.21 6.39
C ASN A 156 12.82 -4.11 6.36
N LEU A 157 13.31 -4.57 7.51
CA LEU A 157 14.44 -5.51 7.56
C LEU A 157 14.11 -6.82 6.83
N ILE A 158 12.87 -7.29 6.93
CA ILE A 158 12.41 -8.49 6.20
C ILE A 158 12.44 -8.23 4.69
N PHE A 159 11.94 -7.08 4.22
CA PHE A 159 11.98 -6.72 2.80
C PHE A 159 13.41 -6.61 2.27
N MET A 160 14.31 -5.98 3.03
CA MET A 160 15.72 -5.90 2.66
C MET A 160 16.31 -7.29 2.45
N ASN A 161 16.10 -8.21 3.38
CA ASN A 161 16.63 -9.57 3.29
C ASN A 161 16.01 -10.38 2.14
N THR A 162 14.72 -10.17 1.86
CA THR A 162 13.98 -10.95 0.84
C THR A 162 14.31 -10.49 -0.58
N TYR A 163 14.44 -9.17 -0.79
CA TYR A 163 14.54 -8.60 -2.14
C TYR A 163 15.95 -8.18 -2.54
N PHE A 164 16.89 -7.97 -1.59
CA PHE A 164 18.30 -7.74 -1.94
C PHE A 164 19.05 -9.02 -2.35
N SER A 165 18.67 -10.18 -1.85
CA SER A 165 19.31 -11.44 -2.21
C SER A 165 19.05 -11.86 -3.67
N LYS A 166 17.99 -11.36 -4.31
CA LYS A 166 17.61 -11.69 -5.70
C LYS A 166 18.31 -10.83 -6.76
N THR A 167 19.02 -9.77 -6.40
CA THR A 167 19.70 -8.87 -7.36
C THR A 167 21.15 -9.24 -7.64
N ASN A 168 21.67 -10.29 -7.00
CA ASN A 168 23.05 -10.76 -7.16
C ASN A 168 23.16 -12.12 -7.88
N GLU A 169 22.11 -12.60 -8.50
CA GLU A 169 22.10 -13.75 -9.43
C GLU A 169 21.81 -13.27 -10.86
#